data_7a2b2ece942c51a20ea9f54be78192bc
#
_entry.id   7a2b2ece942c51a20ea9f54be78192bc
#
_cell.length_a   1.000
_cell.length_b   1.000
_cell.length_c   1.000
_cell.angle_alpha   90.00
_cell.angle_beta   90.00
_cell.angle_gamma   90.00
#
_symmetry.space_group_name_H-M   'P 1'
#
loop_
_entity.id
_entity.type
_entity.pdbx_description
1 polymer ?
#
loop_
_entity_poly.entity_id
_entity_poly.type
_entity_poly.pdbx_seq_one_letter_code
_entity_poly.pdbx_strand_id
1 'polypeptide(L)'
;MIEIKHLSKSFETAGGTVEALKDINLTIEDGDIYGIIGMSGAGKSTLVRCINMLERPTEGSVVINGKEMGSLSAHELREARRDITMIFQGFNLLMQRNCLRNICFPLELAGMKKADARKKAMELLKLVGLPDKAKNYPAQLSGGQQQRIAIARALATNPKVLLCDEATSALDPSTTHSILQLIRDINKKLGITCIIITHQMSVVEEICNHVAILDGGQVAEEGAVGTVFSSPKSQAARRLVFPQGEDEMVSN
;
A
#
# COMPACT_ATOMS: atom_id res chain seq x y z
N MET A 1 3.07 -8.74 12.15
CA MET A 1 2.54 -7.58 12.87
C MET A 1 3.40 -6.36 12.56
N ILE A 2 2.76 -5.22 12.32
CA ILE A 2 3.41 -3.93 12.10
C ILE A 2 2.97 -3.00 13.24
N GLU A 3 3.92 -2.43 13.96
CA GLU A 3 3.67 -1.46 15.02
C GLU A 3 4.32 -0.13 14.66
N ILE A 4 3.54 0.93 14.70
CA ILE A 4 3.97 2.31 14.52
C ILE A 4 3.78 3.00 15.86
N LYS A 5 4.88 3.55 16.42
CA LYS A 5 4.88 4.11 17.78
C LYS A 5 5.39 5.55 17.75
N HIS A 6 4.54 6.49 18.14
CA HIS A 6 4.85 7.91 18.26
C HIS A 6 5.52 8.49 17.02
N LEU A 7 5.11 8.02 15.82
CA LEU A 7 5.77 8.38 14.57
C LEU A 7 5.38 9.79 14.14
N SER A 8 6.37 10.66 14.04
CA SER A 8 6.26 12.01 13.49
C SER A 8 7.19 12.20 12.30
N LYS A 9 6.78 13.00 11.34
CA LYS A 9 7.59 13.35 10.18
C LYS A 9 7.42 14.81 9.81
N SER A 10 8.52 15.54 9.84
CA SER A 10 8.63 16.94 9.40
C SER A 10 9.54 17.05 8.18
N PHE A 11 9.25 18.02 7.34
CA PHE A 11 10.06 18.40 6.17
C PHE A 11 10.43 19.86 6.26
N GLU A 12 11.71 20.16 6.06
CA GLU A 12 12.18 21.54 5.89
C GLU A 12 11.86 22.03 4.47
N THR A 13 11.19 23.14 4.38
CA THR A 13 10.82 23.79 3.10
C THR A 13 11.31 25.23 3.09
N ALA A 14 11.33 25.88 1.93
CA ALA A 14 11.66 27.31 1.83
C ALA A 14 10.73 28.21 2.64
N GLY A 15 9.52 27.75 2.98
CA GLY A 15 8.51 28.46 3.77
C GLY A 15 8.49 28.09 5.26
N GLY A 16 9.46 27.29 5.74
CA GLY A 16 9.53 26.78 7.11
C GLY A 16 9.30 25.27 7.22
N THR A 17 9.23 24.76 8.43
CA THR A 17 9.01 23.33 8.72
C THR A 17 7.56 22.97 8.52
N VAL A 18 7.29 21.94 7.72
CA VAL A 18 5.96 21.35 7.51
C VAL A 18 5.91 19.99 8.21
N GLU A 19 5.06 19.86 9.21
CA GLU A 19 4.85 18.64 9.93
C GLU A 19 3.76 17.79 9.22
N ALA A 20 4.20 16.78 8.47
CA ALA A 20 3.35 15.95 7.65
C ALA A 20 2.68 14.81 8.42
N LEU A 21 3.31 14.33 9.51
CA LEU A 21 2.78 13.32 10.43
C LEU A 21 3.08 13.74 11.86
N LYS A 22 2.12 13.50 12.77
CA LYS A 22 2.12 13.94 14.16
C LYS A 22 1.67 12.82 15.07
N ASP A 23 2.62 12.24 15.82
CA ASP A 23 2.35 11.23 16.85
C ASP A 23 1.45 10.08 16.37
N ILE A 24 1.75 9.51 15.21
CA ILE A 24 1.00 8.37 14.67
C ILE A 24 1.29 7.13 15.51
N ASN A 25 0.23 6.51 16.00
CA ASN A 25 0.25 5.25 16.71
C ASN A 25 -0.74 4.29 16.02
N LEU A 26 -0.25 3.17 15.47
CA LEU A 26 -1.06 2.17 14.77
C LEU A 26 -0.48 0.78 14.98
N THR A 27 -1.37 -0.22 15.08
CA THR A 27 -0.99 -1.65 15.09
C THR A 27 -1.76 -2.37 14.01
N ILE A 28 -1.03 -3.05 13.11
CA ILE A 28 -1.61 -3.81 12.00
C ILE A 28 -1.23 -5.28 12.18
N GLU A 29 -2.23 -6.13 12.31
CA GLU A 29 -2.05 -7.55 12.54
C GLU A 29 -1.57 -8.29 11.29
N ASP A 30 -0.92 -9.44 11.50
CA ASP A 30 -0.47 -10.29 10.39
C ASP A 30 -1.65 -10.82 9.60
N GLY A 31 -1.54 -10.78 8.28
CA GLY A 31 -2.57 -11.26 7.36
C GLY A 31 -3.77 -10.32 7.19
N ASP A 32 -3.77 -9.17 7.85
CA ASP A 32 -4.85 -8.18 7.69
C ASP A 32 -4.79 -7.46 6.33
N ILE A 33 -5.94 -7.01 5.86
CA ILE A 33 -6.07 -6.00 4.80
C ILE A 33 -6.53 -4.71 5.47
N TYR A 34 -5.57 -3.81 5.69
CA TYR A 34 -5.73 -2.59 6.46
C TYR A 34 -5.81 -1.37 5.55
N GLY A 35 -6.87 -0.59 5.67
CA GLY A 35 -7.08 0.66 4.93
C GLY A 35 -6.47 1.85 5.64
N ILE A 36 -5.82 2.74 4.90
CA ILE A 36 -5.42 4.08 5.37
C ILE A 36 -6.06 5.10 4.45
N ILE A 37 -7.02 5.85 4.98
CA ILE A 37 -7.79 6.83 4.22
C ILE A 37 -7.66 8.23 4.80
N GLY A 38 -8.10 9.23 4.06
CA GLY A 38 -8.08 10.64 4.46
C GLY A 38 -8.09 11.55 3.24
N MET A 39 -8.34 12.82 3.46
CA MET A 39 -8.33 13.84 2.41
C MET A 39 -6.95 13.98 1.75
N SER A 40 -6.89 14.64 0.59
CA SER A 40 -5.60 15.00 -0.02
C SER A 40 -4.75 15.82 0.96
N GLY A 41 -3.47 15.50 1.07
CA GLY A 41 -2.57 16.16 2.03
C GLY A 41 -2.63 15.66 3.47
N ALA A 42 -3.47 14.69 3.82
CA ALA A 42 -3.59 14.15 5.19
C ALA A 42 -2.35 13.38 5.70
N GLY A 43 -1.31 13.17 4.87
CA GLY A 43 -0.08 12.47 5.27
C GLY A 43 0.00 11.00 4.85
N LYS A 44 -1.01 10.43 4.18
CA LYS A 44 -1.10 9.00 3.82
C LYS A 44 0.14 8.45 3.11
N SER A 45 0.55 9.06 2.00
CA SER A 45 1.73 8.60 1.25
C SER A 45 3.03 8.81 2.03
N THR A 46 3.10 9.83 2.88
CA THR A 46 4.23 10.03 3.80
C THR A 46 4.32 8.89 4.81
N LEU A 47 3.18 8.49 5.39
CA LEU A 47 3.11 7.38 6.35
C LEU A 47 3.61 6.07 5.73
N VAL A 48 3.14 5.72 4.53
CA VAL A 48 3.61 4.51 3.84
C VAL A 48 5.09 4.56 3.50
N ARG A 49 5.60 5.72 3.10
CA ARG A 49 7.03 5.89 2.85
C ARG A 49 7.86 5.78 4.15
N CYS A 50 7.29 6.17 5.29
CA CYS A 50 7.92 5.94 6.59
C CYS A 50 7.89 4.45 6.98
N ILE A 51 6.78 3.74 6.72
CA ILE A 51 6.67 2.29 7.03
C ILE A 51 7.78 1.49 6.33
N ASN A 52 8.06 1.78 5.05
CA ASN A 52 9.14 1.07 4.33
C ASN A 52 10.49 1.81 4.34
N MET A 53 10.64 2.85 5.18
CA MET A 53 11.86 3.66 5.33
C MET A 53 12.34 4.33 4.03
N LEU A 54 11.49 4.57 3.05
CA LEU A 54 11.80 5.47 1.93
C LEU A 54 11.93 6.90 2.43
N GLU A 55 11.15 7.27 3.45
CA GLU A 55 11.31 8.45 4.28
C GLU A 55 11.62 7.98 5.70
N ARG A 56 12.66 8.53 6.32
CA ARG A 56 12.92 8.26 7.74
C ARG A 56 12.02 9.12 8.60
N PRO A 57 11.35 8.56 9.61
CA PRO A 57 10.66 9.36 10.62
C PRO A 57 11.58 10.40 11.24
N THR A 58 11.04 11.55 11.64
CA THR A 58 11.77 12.53 12.45
C THR A 58 11.82 12.07 13.91
N GLU A 59 10.71 11.47 14.38
CA GLU A 59 10.58 10.91 15.73
C GLU A 59 9.78 9.61 15.67
N GLY A 60 9.86 8.82 16.74
CA GLY A 60 9.15 7.55 16.89
C GLY A 60 9.80 6.40 16.13
N SER A 61 9.08 5.28 16.02
CA SER A 61 9.61 4.05 15.45
C SER A 61 8.59 3.27 14.64
N VAL A 62 9.09 2.45 13.72
CA VAL A 62 8.33 1.46 12.97
C VAL A 62 8.95 0.10 13.22
N VAL A 63 8.17 -0.81 13.77
CA VAL A 63 8.59 -2.20 14.05
C VAL A 63 7.81 -3.12 13.13
N ILE A 64 8.49 -3.95 12.34
CA ILE A 64 7.88 -4.92 11.43
C ILE A 64 8.43 -6.30 11.74
N ASN A 65 7.54 -7.22 12.08
CA ASN A 65 7.91 -8.59 12.50
C ASN A 65 8.97 -8.61 13.60
N GLY A 66 8.84 -7.72 14.60
CA GLY A 66 9.75 -7.59 15.73
C GLY A 66 11.08 -6.88 15.44
N LYS A 67 11.28 -6.36 14.22
CA LYS A 67 12.48 -5.60 13.83
C LYS A 67 12.18 -4.11 13.76
N GLU A 68 12.90 -3.30 14.52
CA GLU A 68 12.82 -1.86 14.41
C GLU A 68 13.54 -1.39 13.14
N MET A 69 12.76 -0.85 12.20
CA MET A 69 13.24 -0.51 10.85
C MET A 69 14.21 0.68 10.84
N GLY A 70 14.04 1.62 11.77
CA GLY A 70 14.86 2.84 11.87
C GLY A 70 16.30 2.58 12.35
N SER A 71 16.52 1.52 13.12
CA SER A 71 17.82 1.15 13.69
C SER A 71 18.69 0.33 12.71
N LEU A 72 18.11 -0.15 11.62
CA LEU A 72 18.80 -1.01 10.66
C LEU A 72 19.87 -0.25 9.86
N SER A 73 21.01 -0.90 9.65
CA SER A 73 22.02 -0.44 8.70
C SER A 73 21.46 -0.43 7.26
N ALA A 74 22.14 0.25 6.34
CA ALA A 74 21.70 0.30 4.94
C ALA A 74 21.68 -1.09 4.27
N HIS A 75 22.49 -2.03 4.70
CA HIS A 75 22.48 -3.40 4.22
C HIS A 75 21.27 -4.16 4.77
N GLU A 76 21.08 -4.17 6.08
CA GLU A 76 19.96 -4.83 6.75
C GLU A 76 18.61 -4.28 6.29
N LEU A 77 18.50 -2.96 6.04
CA LEU A 77 17.30 -2.32 5.52
C LEU A 77 16.99 -2.80 4.09
N ARG A 78 18.01 -3.00 3.23
CA ARG A 78 17.79 -3.59 1.90
C ARG A 78 17.27 -5.02 1.99
N GLU A 79 17.77 -5.81 2.93
CA GLU A 79 17.28 -7.18 3.17
C GLU A 79 15.83 -7.15 3.70
N ALA A 80 15.54 -6.30 4.71
CA ALA A 80 14.21 -6.16 5.28
C ALA A 80 13.16 -5.72 4.24
N ARG A 81 13.56 -4.86 3.29
CA ARG A 81 12.69 -4.42 2.18
C ARG A 81 12.35 -5.52 1.17
N ARG A 82 12.97 -6.69 1.22
CA ARG A 82 12.53 -7.86 0.44
C ARG A 82 11.23 -8.43 0.98
N ASP A 83 11.00 -8.29 2.29
CA ASP A 83 9.78 -8.73 2.97
C ASP A 83 8.65 -7.67 2.89
N ILE A 84 8.98 -6.43 2.48
CA ILE A 84 8.05 -5.32 2.42
C ILE A 84 8.10 -4.73 1.02
N THR A 85 7.11 -5.03 0.21
CA THR A 85 7.06 -4.54 -1.17
C THR A 85 5.97 -3.51 -1.37
N MET A 86 6.12 -2.68 -2.40
CA MET A 86 5.22 -1.56 -2.65
C MET A 86 4.71 -1.57 -4.09
N ILE A 87 3.42 -1.38 -4.24
CA ILE A 87 2.74 -1.08 -5.49
C ILE A 87 2.45 0.43 -5.49
N PHE A 88 2.94 1.12 -6.48
CA PHE A 88 2.85 2.58 -6.61
C PHE A 88 1.67 2.97 -7.51
N GLN A 89 1.17 4.17 -7.34
CA GLN A 89 0.08 4.77 -8.11
C GLN A 89 0.30 4.70 -9.64
N GLY A 90 1.53 4.89 -10.11
CA GLY A 90 1.89 4.94 -11.54
C GLY A 90 2.43 3.63 -12.12
N PHE A 91 2.11 2.44 -11.58
CA PHE A 91 2.63 1.11 -11.94
C PHE A 91 4.16 0.97 -11.84
N ASN A 92 4.93 2.00 -12.17
CA ASN A 92 6.39 2.10 -12.14
C ASN A 92 7.11 0.92 -12.80
N LEU A 93 6.56 0.42 -13.91
CA LEU A 93 7.19 -0.64 -14.68
C LEU A 93 8.42 -0.13 -15.44
N LEU A 94 9.41 -0.99 -15.58
CA LEU A 94 10.60 -0.72 -16.40
C LEU A 94 10.20 -0.81 -17.87
N MET A 95 10.03 0.33 -18.53
CA MET A 95 9.46 0.43 -19.89
C MET A 95 10.32 -0.29 -20.94
N GLN A 96 11.66 -0.35 -20.75
CA GLN A 96 12.59 -1.04 -21.65
C GLN A 96 12.69 -2.54 -21.38
N ARG A 97 11.96 -3.06 -20.38
CA ARG A 97 11.91 -4.49 -20.05
C ARG A 97 10.53 -5.06 -20.34
N ASN A 98 10.47 -6.25 -20.93
CA ASN A 98 9.17 -6.94 -21.08
C ASN A 98 8.63 -7.40 -19.72
N CYS A 99 7.37 -7.88 -19.69
CA CYS A 99 6.68 -8.29 -18.46
C CYS A 99 7.48 -9.32 -17.66
N LEU A 100 7.96 -10.36 -18.30
CA LEU A 100 8.77 -11.38 -17.63
C LEU A 100 10.01 -10.79 -16.97
N ARG A 101 10.75 -9.91 -17.67
CA ARG A 101 11.96 -9.26 -17.12
C ARG A 101 11.65 -8.24 -16.04
N ASN A 102 10.46 -7.59 -16.07
CA ASN A 102 10.00 -6.75 -14.97
C ASN A 102 9.87 -7.57 -13.68
N ILE A 103 9.25 -8.76 -13.76
CA ILE A 103 9.05 -9.63 -12.60
C ILE A 103 10.37 -10.31 -12.17
N CYS A 104 11.26 -10.66 -13.10
CA CYS A 104 12.58 -11.21 -12.77
C CYS A 104 13.48 -10.20 -12.04
N PHE A 105 13.29 -8.90 -12.25
CA PHE A 105 14.20 -7.86 -11.77
C PHE A 105 14.48 -7.92 -10.25
N PRO A 106 13.48 -7.92 -9.35
CA PRO A 106 13.73 -8.04 -7.92
C PRO A 106 14.37 -9.38 -7.53
N LEU A 107 14.11 -10.46 -8.26
CA LEU A 107 14.74 -11.77 -8.03
C LEU A 107 16.23 -11.77 -8.42
N GLU A 108 16.57 -11.10 -9.53
CA GLU A 108 17.95 -10.90 -9.98
C GLU A 108 18.73 -10.06 -8.96
N LEU A 109 18.12 -8.99 -8.42
CA LEU A 109 18.71 -8.18 -7.35
C LEU A 109 18.91 -8.97 -6.04
N ALA A 110 18.04 -9.95 -5.78
CA ALA A 110 18.16 -10.86 -4.64
C ALA A 110 19.22 -11.97 -4.86
N GLY A 111 19.92 -11.98 -6.01
CA GLY A 111 20.97 -12.97 -6.33
C GLY A 111 20.44 -14.30 -6.85
N MET A 112 19.15 -14.41 -7.19
CA MET A 112 18.58 -15.64 -7.74
C MET A 112 19.16 -15.97 -9.13
N LYS A 113 19.45 -17.24 -9.40
CA LYS A 113 19.91 -17.68 -10.73
C LYS A 113 18.86 -17.36 -11.80
N LYS A 114 19.30 -16.93 -12.98
CA LYS A 114 18.40 -16.48 -14.07
C LYS A 114 17.34 -17.52 -14.46
N ALA A 115 17.68 -18.81 -14.46
CA ALA A 115 16.74 -19.89 -14.79
C ALA A 115 15.61 -19.97 -13.75
N ASP A 116 15.95 -19.91 -12.45
CA ASP A 116 15.00 -20.00 -11.34
C ASP A 116 14.12 -18.74 -11.28
N ALA A 117 14.74 -17.55 -11.46
CA ALA A 117 14.00 -16.28 -11.54
C ALA A 117 12.97 -16.30 -12.69
N ARG A 118 13.36 -16.85 -13.85
CA ARG A 118 12.43 -16.97 -14.99
C ARG A 118 11.29 -17.94 -14.71
N LYS A 119 11.57 -19.10 -14.08
CA LYS A 119 10.55 -20.07 -13.69
C LYS A 119 9.53 -19.42 -12.74
N LYS A 120 10.01 -18.80 -11.66
CA LYS A 120 9.18 -18.11 -10.68
C LYS A 120 8.38 -16.97 -11.29
N ALA A 121 8.98 -16.17 -12.17
CA ALA A 121 8.29 -15.09 -12.86
C ALA A 121 7.15 -15.59 -13.76
N MET A 122 7.30 -16.76 -14.40
CA MET A 122 6.21 -17.40 -15.17
C MET A 122 5.08 -17.90 -14.27
N GLU A 123 5.39 -18.41 -13.08
CA GLU A 123 4.38 -18.81 -12.09
C GLU A 123 3.58 -17.59 -11.61
N LEU A 124 4.26 -16.46 -11.37
CA LEU A 124 3.59 -15.20 -10.98
C LEU A 124 2.77 -14.61 -12.13
N LEU A 125 3.21 -14.71 -13.37
CA LEU A 125 2.40 -14.32 -14.54
C LEU A 125 1.11 -15.15 -14.62
N LYS A 126 1.16 -16.45 -14.33
CA LYS A 126 -0.03 -17.30 -14.25
C LYS A 126 -0.94 -16.87 -13.10
N LEU A 127 -0.36 -16.58 -11.92
CA LEU A 127 -1.11 -16.13 -10.74
C LEU A 127 -1.93 -14.87 -11.02
N VAL A 128 -1.37 -13.91 -11.77
CA VAL A 128 -2.07 -12.67 -12.12
C VAL A 128 -2.88 -12.77 -13.43
N GLY A 129 -2.99 -13.95 -14.03
CA GLY A 129 -3.81 -14.23 -15.22
C GLY A 129 -3.23 -13.71 -16.54
N LEU A 130 -1.90 -13.53 -16.65
CA LEU A 130 -1.24 -12.96 -17.83
C LEU A 130 -0.06 -13.83 -18.36
N PRO A 131 -0.18 -15.16 -18.45
CA PRO A 131 0.94 -16.01 -18.89
C PRO A 131 1.36 -15.77 -20.34
N ASP A 132 0.42 -15.36 -21.21
CA ASP A 132 0.62 -15.04 -22.62
C ASP A 132 1.35 -13.71 -22.84
N LYS A 133 1.36 -12.81 -21.86
CA LYS A 133 1.98 -11.48 -21.93
C LYS A 133 3.46 -11.43 -21.56
N ALA A 134 4.10 -12.58 -21.28
CA ALA A 134 5.49 -12.66 -20.82
C ALA A 134 6.48 -11.86 -21.69
N LYS A 135 6.28 -11.84 -23.02
CA LYS A 135 7.15 -11.16 -23.99
C LYS A 135 6.74 -9.72 -24.28
N ASN A 136 5.52 -9.29 -23.91
CA ASN A 136 5.02 -7.95 -24.15
C ASN A 136 5.74 -6.92 -23.27
N TYR A 137 5.86 -5.70 -23.79
CA TYR A 137 6.39 -4.54 -23.08
C TYR A 137 5.23 -3.76 -22.41
N PRO A 138 5.50 -2.98 -21.35
CA PRO A 138 4.46 -2.24 -20.65
C PRO A 138 3.59 -1.36 -21.57
N ALA A 139 4.19 -0.70 -22.57
CA ALA A 139 3.47 0.13 -23.52
C ALA A 139 2.43 -0.63 -24.39
N GLN A 140 2.49 -1.96 -24.43
CA GLN A 140 1.57 -2.82 -25.17
C GLN A 140 0.42 -3.36 -24.32
N LEU A 141 0.32 -2.91 -23.06
CA LEU A 141 -0.62 -3.40 -22.07
C LEU A 141 -1.66 -2.35 -21.70
N SER A 142 -2.89 -2.76 -21.41
CA SER A 142 -3.86 -1.89 -20.75
C SER A 142 -3.42 -1.53 -19.33
N GLY A 143 -3.98 -0.47 -18.74
CA GLY A 143 -3.68 -0.06 -17.36
C GLY A 143 -3.87 -1.19 -16.35
N GLY A 144 -4.98 -1.92 -16.43
CA GLY A 144 -5.23 -3.08 -15.56
C GLY A 144 -4.22 -4.22 -15.75
N GLN A 145 -3.76 -4.45 -16.99
CA GLN A 145 -2.70 -5.43 -17.25
C GLN A 145 -1.36 -4.95 -16.69
N GLN A 146 -1.02 -3.67 -16.83
CA GLN A 146 0.18 -3.08 -16.22
C GLN A 146 0.15 -3.23 -14.70
N GLN A 147 -1.00 -2.98 -14.07
CA GLN A 147 -1.18 -3.14 -12.63
C GLN A 147 -0.99 -4.61 -12.19
N ARG A 148 -1.53 -5.57 -12.93
CA ARG A 148 -1.30 -6.99 -12.66
C ARG A 148 0.18 -7.38 -12.75
N ILE A 149 0.93 -6.82 -13.71
CA ILE A 149 2.38 -7.03 -13.78
C ILE A 149 3.10 -6.37 -12.61
N ALA A 150 2.68 -5.18 -12.17
CA ALA A 150 3.25 -4.52 -10.99
C ALA A 150 3.00 -5.34 -9.71
N ILE A 151 1.80 -5.92 -9.55
CA ILE A 151 1.48 -6.86 -8.46
C ILE A 151 2.38 -8.11 -8.54
N ALA A 152 2.49 -8.74 -9.71
CA ALA A 152 3.35 -9.92 -9.89
C ALA A 152 4.83 -9.61 -9.55
N ARG A 153 5.33 -8.43 -9.93
CA ARG A 153 6.67 -7.97 -9.58
C ARG A 153 6.83 -7.76 -8.07
N ALA A 154 5.84 -7.17 -7.42
CA ALA A 154 5.86 -6.96 -5.97
C ALA A 154 5.89 -8.30 -5.20
N LEU A 155 5.21 -9.32 -5.70
CA LEU A 155 5.17 -10.66 -5.09
C LEU A 155 6.44 -11.49 -5.34
N ALA A 156 7.35 -11.04 -6.20
CA ALA A 156 8.48 -11.84 -6.65
C ALA A 156 9.40 -12.30 -5.51
N THR A 157 9.63 -11.47 -4.50
CA THR A 157 10.46 -11.77 -3.33
C THR A 157 9.74 -12.55 -2.23
N ASN A 158 8.48 -12.97 -2.42
CA ASN A 158 7.61 -13.56 -1.39
C ASN A 158 7.47 -12.65 -0.16
N PRO A 159 6.99 -11.41 -0.35
CA PRO A 159 6.89 -10.46 0.74
C PRO A 159 5.89 -10.91 1.82
N LYS A 160 6.10 -10.46 3.05
CA LYS A 160 5.15 -10.59 4.15
C LYS A 160 4.18 -9.42 4.22
N VAL A 161 4.60 -8.26 3.69
CA VAL A 161 3.83 -7.02 3.68
C VAL A 161 3.76 -6.45 2.26
N LEU A 162 2.56 -6.10 1.82
CA LEU A 162 2.27 -5.44 0.55
C LEU A 162 1.68 -4.06 0.82
N LEU A 163 2.40 -3.03 0.45
CA LEU A 163 1.96 -1.64 0.55
C LEU A 163 1.37 -1.22 -0.80
N CYS A 164 0.13 -0.76 -0.82
CA CYS A 164 -0.58 -0.33 -2.02
C CYS A 164 -0.87 1.18 -1.92
N ASP A 165 -0.04 2.01 -2.56
CA ASP A 165 -0.22 3.47 -2.57
C ASP A 165 -1.05 3.86 -3.79
N GLU A 166 -2.35 4.12 -3.56
CA GLU A 166 -3.33 4.47 -4.59
C GLU A 166 -3.31 3.54 -5.82
N ALA A 167 -3.14 2.25 -5.58
CA ALA A 167 -2.89 1.24 -6.62
C ALA A 167 -3.99 1.08 -7.68
N THR A 168 -5.16 1.69 -7.48
CA THR A 168 -6.31 1.60 -8.39
C THR A 168 -6.81 2.95 -8.89
N SER A 169 -6.21 4.07 -8.47
CA SER A 169 -6.72 5.43 -8.76
C SER A 169 -6.73 5.79 -10.26
N ALA A 170 -5.89 5.14 -11.07
CA ALA A 170 -5.79 5.37 -12.51
C ALA A 170 -6.59 4.35 -13.35
N LEU A 171 -7.45 3.54 -12.72
CA LEU A 171 -8.20 2.46 -13.36
C LEU A 171 -9.70 2.76 -13.38
N ASP A 172 -10.39 2.21 -14.37
CA ASP A 172 -11.85 2.23 -14.40
C ASP A 172 -12.47 1.35 -13.31
N PRO A 173 -13.74 1.56 -12.93
CA PRO A 173 -14.36 0.83 -11.82
C PRO A 173 -14.34 -0.69 -11.96
N SER A 174 -14.56 -1.23 -13.16
CA SER A 174 -14.59 -2.67 -13.39
C SER A 174 -13.21 -3.30 -13.24
N THR A 175 -12.18 -2.63 -13.75
CA THR A 175 -10.79 -3.02 -13.60
C THR A 175 -10.35 -2.90 -12.14
N THR A 176 -10.75 -1.83 -11.43
CA THR A 176 -10.51 -1.64 -10.00
C THR A 176 -11.03 -2.84 -9.20
N HIS A 177 -12.31 -3.20 -9.36
CA HIS A 177 -12.90 -4.38 -8.72
C HIS A 177 -12.08 -5.65 -8.97
N SER A 178 -11.70 -5.90 -10.22
CA SER A 178 -10.89 -7.06 -10.61
C SER A 178 -9.49 -7.09 -9.96
N ILE A 179 -8.86 -5.93 -9.75
CA ILE A 179 -7.57 -5.81 -9.05
C ILE A 179 -7.74 -6.02 -7.55
N LEU A 180 -8.79 -5.49 -6.95
CA LEU A 180 -9.09 -5.66 -5.52
C LEU A 180 -9.37 -7.13 -5.19
N GLN A 181 -10.13 -7.84 -6.03
CA GLN A 181 -10.34 -9.28 -5.87
C GLN A 181 -9.02 -10.06 -5.98
N LEU A 182 -8.15 -9.71 -6.93
CA LEU A 182 -6.83 -10.32 -7.05
C LEU A 182 -5.99 -10.11 -5.78
N ILE A 183 -5.98 -8.91 -5.19
CA ILE A 183 -5.26 -8.60 -3.94
C ILE A 183 -5.84 -9.43 -2.79
N ARG A 184 -7.16 -9.52 -2.68
CA ARG A 184 -7.85 -10.35 -1.66
C ARG A 184 -7.50 -11.83 -1.79
N ASP A 185 -7.48 -12.37 -3.01
CA ASP A 185 -7.13 -13.77 -3.26
C ASP A 185 -5.66 -14.05 -2.91
N ILE A 186 -4.78 -13.11 -3.22
CA ILE A 186 -3.36 -13.17 -2.86
C ILE A 186 -3.20 -13.14 -1.33
N ASN A 187 -3.86 -12.21 -0.64
CA ASN A 187 -3.83 -12.13 0.82
C ASN A 187 -4.28 -13.45 1.45
N LYS A 188 -5.45 -13.98 1.05
CA LYS A 188 -5.98 -15.25 1.56
C LYS A 188 -5.07 -16.44 1.26
N LYS A 189 -4.49 -16.50 0.05
CA LYS A 189 -3.68 -17.64 -0.38
C LYS A 189 -2.29 -17.65 0.23
N LEU A 190 -1.70 -16.47 0.40
CA LEU A 190 -0.30 -16.32 0.84
C LEU A 190 -0.16 -15.85 2.29
N GLY A 191 -1.25 -15.46 2.95
CA GLY A 191 -1.23 -14.94 4.33
C GLY A 191 -0.47 -13.63 4.49
N ILE A 192 -0.34 -12.81 3.43
CA ILE A 192 0.40 -11.56 3.47
C ILE A 192 -0.44 -10.44 4.06
N THR A 193 0.18 -9.54 4.82
CA THR A 193 -0.47 -8.32 5.31
C THR A 193 -0.52 -7.29 4.18
N CYS A 194 -1.69 -6.68 3.93
CA CYS A 194 -1.87 -5.66 2.90
C CYS A 194 -2.22 -4.32 3.54
N ILE A 195 -1.51 -3.25 3.20
CA ILE A 195 -1.86 -1.89 3.57
C ILE A 195 -2.32 -1.16 2.32
N ILE A 196 -3.59 -0.75 2.29
CA ILE A 196 -4.23 -0.08 1.15
C ILE A 196 -4.39 1.40 1.46
N ILE A 197 -3.69 2.24 0.70
CA ILE A 197 -3.86 3.68 0.77
C ILE A 197 -4.76 4.12 -0.36
N THR A 198 -5.81 4.82 -0.02
CA THR A 198 -6.77 5.34 -0.98
C THR A 198 -7.53 6.55 -0.39
N HIS A 199 -8.12 7.34 -1.28
CA HIS A 199 -9.14 8.33 -0.93
C HIS A 199 -10.55 7.83 -1.31
N GLN A 200 -10.67 6.62 -1.86
CA GLN A 200 -11.94 6.03 -2.30
C GLN A 200 -12.52 5.13 -1.20
N MET A 201 -13.64 5.53 -0.61
CA MET A 201 -14.33 4.77 0.43
C MET A 201 -14.76 3.39 -0.05
N SER A 202 -15.29 3.31 -1.28
CA SER A 202 -15.73 2.05 -1.89
C SER A 202 -14.63 0.99 -1.96
N VAL A 203 -13.36 1.40 -2.16
CA VAL A 203 -12.21 0.48 -2.14
C VAL A 203 -12.02 -0.13 -0.75
N VAL A 204 -12.14 0.71 0.30
CA VAL A 204 -11.96 0.25 1.69
C VAL A 204 -13.11 -0.68 2.10
N GLU A 205 -14.36 -0.31 1.79
CA GLU A 205 -15.54 -1.14 2.06
C GLU A 205 -15.45 -2.50 1.36
N GLU A 206 -14.93 -2.51 0.13
CA GLU A 206 -14.86 -3.73 -0.66
C GLU A 206 -13.83 -4.72 -0.14
N ILE A 207 -12.65 -4.26 0.33
CA ILE A 207 -11.53 -5.18 0.55
C ILE A 207 -10.98 -5.17 1.98
N CYS A 208 -11.03 -4.05 2.72
CA CYS A 208 -10.35 -3.91 4.00
C CYS A 208 -11.17 -4.49 5.16
N ASN A 209 -10.47 -5.02 6.17
CA ASN A 209 -11.09 -5.45 7.44
C ASN A 209 -11.08 -4.31 8.47
N HIS A 210 -9.95 -3.58 8.55
CA HIS A 210 -9.75 -2.45 9.43
C HIS A 210 -9.36 -1.20 8.64
N VAL A 211 -9.56 -0.05 9.24
CA VAL A 211 -9.25 1.25 8.62
C VAL A 211 -8.75 2.23 9.67
N ALA A 212 -7.75 3.03 9.29
CA ALA A 212 -7.37 4.26 9.98
C ALA A 212 -7.70 5.47 9.09
N ILE A 213 -8.33 6.47 9.66
CA ILE A 213 -8.65 7.74 9.02
C ILE A 213 -7.60 8.77 9.46
N LEU A 214 -6.83 9.27 8.50
CA LEU A 214 -5.87 10.35 8.73
C LEU A 214 -6.50 11.70 8.43
N ASP A 215 -6.28 12.65 9.33
CA ASP A 215 -6.62 14.06 9.16
C ASP A 215 -5.52 14.94 9.77
N GLY A 216 -5.04 15.94 9.01
CA GLY A 216 -4.02 16.87 9.46
C GLY A 216 -2.73 16.22 9.99
N GLY A 217 -2.37 15.05 9.47
CA GLY A 217 -1.17 14.29 9.89
C GLY A 217 -1.36 13.43 11.13
N GLN A 218 -2.57 13.27 11.65
CA GLN A 218 -2.90 12.46 12.83
C GLN A 218 -3.91 11.36 12.48
N VAL A 219 -3.98 10.31 13.31
CA VAL A 219 -5.06 9.31 13.25
C VAL A 219 -6.29 9.90 13.95
N ALA A 220 -7.28 10.27 13.17
CA ALA A 220 -8.53 10.83 13.68
C ALA A 220 -9.49 9.73 14.19
N GLU A 221 -9.48 8.57 13.56
CA GLU A 221 -10.28 7.41 13.96
C GLU A 221 -9.67 6.12 13.40
N GLU A 222 -9.82 5.02 14.15
CA GLU A 222 -9.34 3.68 13.78
C GLU A 222 -10.35 2.62 14.23
N GLY A 223 -10.48 1.54 13.46
CA GLY A 223 -11.32 0.40 13.84
C GLY A 223 -11.67 -0.52 12.69
N ALA A 224 -12.57 -1.47 12.96
CA ALA A 224 -13.13 -2.33 11.93
C ALA A 224 -13.94 -1.49 10.93
N VAL A 225 -13.79 -1.76 9.63
CA VAL A 225 -14.43 -0.97 8.55
C VAL A 225 -15.94 -0.85 8.76
N GLY A 226 -16.63 -1.96 9.05
CA GLY A 226 -18.07 -1.96 9.29
C GLY A 226 -18.49 -1.06 10.45
N THR A 227 -17.69 -0.95 11.51
CA THR A 227 -17.98 -0.09 12.67
C THR A 227 -17.73 1.38 12.36
N VAL A 228 -16.56 1.71 11.79
CA VAL A 228 -16.19 3.09 11.48
C VAL A 228 -17.14 3.70 10.45
N PHE A 229 -17.57 2.91 9.45
CA PHE A 229 -18.44 3.43 8.39
C PHE A 229 -19.92 3.48 8.78
N SER A 230 -20.40 2.59 9.65
CA SER A 230 -21.79 2.63 10.12
C SER A 230 -22.01 3.67 11.24
N SER A 231 -20.97 3.97 12.02
CA SER A 231 -21.08 4.89 13.17
C SER A 231 -19.77 5.68 13.34
N PRO A 232 -19.45 6.60 12.41
CA PRO A 232 -18.24 7.40 12.49
C PRO A 232 -18.30 8.36 13.68
N LYS A 233 -17.24 8.34 14.50
CA LYS A 233 -17.16 9.15 15.73
C LYS A 233 -16.45 10.47 15.49
N SER A 234 -15.35 10.47 14.73
CA SER A 234 -14.61 11.69 14.45
C SER A 234 -15.27 12.54 13.37
N GLN A 235 -15.03 13.85 13.41
CA GLN A 235 -15.52 14.76 12.38
C GLN A 235 -14.90 14.41 11.01
N ALA A 236 -13.63 14.00 10.98
CA ALA A 236 -12.95 13.56 9.76
C ALA A 236 -13.63 12.32 9.15
N ALA A 237 -14.00 11.33 9.97
CA ALA A 237 -14.73 10.15 9.52
C ALA A 237 -16.11 10.51 8.96
N ARG A 238 -16.88 11.36 9.66
CA ARG A 238 -18.19 11.82 9.19
C ARG A 238 -18.13 12.51 7.84
N ARG A 239 -17.17 13.42 7.65
CA ARG A 239 -16.96 14.11 6.35
C ARG A 239 -16.62 13.15 5.21
N LEU A 240 -15.89 12.05 5.49
CA LEU A 240 -15.55 11.06 4.50
C LEU A 240 -16.71 10.12 4.18
N VAL A 241 -17.44 9.65 5.21
CA VAL A 241 -18.56 8.70 5.07
C VAL A 241 -19.82 9.39 4.54
N PHE A 242 -20.08 10.63 4.97
CA PHE A 242 -21.27 11.43 4.60
C PHE A 242 -20.88 12.75 3.92
N PRO A 243 -20.34 12.72 2.69
CA PRO A 243 -19.85 13.92 2.00
C PRO A 243 -20.94 14.93 1.62
N GLN A 244 -22.23 14.56 1.74
CA GLN A 244 -23.38 15.43 1.47
C GLN A 244 -24.23 15.53 2.73
N GLY A 245 -23.98 16.54 3.58
CA GLY A 245 -24.98 17.03 4.53
C GLY A 245 -24.73 16.74 6.00
N GLU A 246 -24.03 17.64 6.68
CA GLU A 246 -24.34 17.99 8.08
C GLU A 246 -25.42 19.10 8.16
N ASP A 247 -25.85 19.72 7.04
CA ASP A 247 -26.73 20.88 7.05
C ASP A 247 -28.24 20.56 7.17
N GLU A 248 -28.66 19.30 7.08
CA GLU A 248 -30.10 18.95 7.14
C GLU A 248 -30.58 18.34 8.47
N MET A 249 -29.71 18.03 9.43
CA MET A 249 -30.12 17.43 10.71
C MET A 249 -30.21 18.40 11.89
N VAL A 250 -30.07 19.71 11.69
CA VAL A 250 -30.20 20.73 12.76
C VAL A 250 -31.46 21.59 12.58
N SER A 251 -32.37 21.21 11.70
CA SER A 251 -33.65 21.91 11.52
C SER A 251 -34.82 20.93 11.57
N ASN A 252 -35.12 20.40 12.77
CA ASN A 252 -36.45 19.96 13.19
C ASN A 252 -36.47 19.81 14.70
#